data_c07bbe0c22706b3d1a08f4215b773419
#
_entry.id   c07bbe0c22706b3d1a08f4215b773419
#
_cell.length_a   1.000
_cell.length_b   1.000
_cell.length_c   1.000
_cell.angle_alpha   90.00
_cell.angle_beta   90.00
_cell.angle_gamma   90.00
#
_symmetry.space_group_name_H-M   'P 1'
#
loop_
_entity.id
_entity.type
_entity.pdbx_description
1 polymer ?
#
loop_
_entity_poly.entity_id
_entity_poly.type
_entity_poly.pdbx_seq_one_letter_code
_entity_poly.pdbx_strand_id
1 'polypeptide(L)'
;LILNKKSLGRKSMPENGHIDWDVKYQPGVLLAKGYVNKKVSVTQQIETTDAPAKITLSSERLRLNADGEDIEMITVQLNDQKGQLVPTANQEIAFTLTGPGKIIGVGNGDPGSHEPEQYLETVEQIYLKNMKFRLSANMPDVNEIVLDNDNSQWVNAFEKGYGEYETGKNIIIRGSFNLSDFNDKTVITFYAKSLAADEAVYLNGNLLAKNLERNDPNQVFVLDNSILKKGQNSIVFVGKPFVKQTPWEEINTNPGTIKVYNPAPQWKRKTFNGLAQVIVRTTKQAGEITLTATSEGMAPATLQLESK
;
A
#
# COMPACT_ATOMS: atom_id res chain seq x y z
N LEU A 1 -9.19 15.28 -48.87
CA LEU A 1 -9.71 15.12 -47.53
C LEU A 1 -11.25 15.14 -47.57
N ILE A 2 -11.89 14.35 -46.72
CA ILE A 2 -13.35 14.20 -46.72
C ILE A 2 -13.79 14.19 -45.25
N LEU A 3 -14.75 15.05 -44.89
CA LEU A 3 -15.37 15.10 -43.57
C LEU A 3 -16.86 14.74 -43.71
N ASN A 4 -17.31 13.70 -42.99
CA ASN A 4 -18.72 13.29 -43.01
C ASN A 4 -19.29 13.14 -44.44
N LYS A 5 -18.55 12.47 -45.31
CA LYS A 5 -18.87 12.23 -46.72
C LYS A 5 -18.77 13.51 -47.61
N LYS A 6 -18.50 14.71 -47.06
CA LYS A 6 -18.32 15.93 -47.80
C LYS A 6 -16.83 16.16 -48.11
N SER A 7 -16.52 16.35 -49.42
CA SER A 7 -15.14 16.63 -49.82
C SER A 7 -14.70 18.02 -49.34
N LEU A 8 -13.51 18.10 -48.77
CA LEU A 8 -12.82 19.33 -48.40
C LEU A 8 -11.78 19.76 -49.45
N GLY A 9 -11.82 19.10 -50.61
CA GLY A 9 -10.93 19.40 -51.73
C GLY A 9 -9.76 18.42 -51.86
N ARG A 10 -8.99 18.64 -52.92
CA ARG A 10 -7.75 17.94 -53.24
C ARG A 10 -6.59 18.92 -53.27
N LYS A 11 -5.45 18.48 -52.78
CA LYS A 11 -4.18 19.21 -52.89
C LYS A 11 -3.13 18.27 -53.48
N SER A 12 -2.21 18.83 -54.26
CA SER A 12 -1.10 18.10 -54.80
C SER A 12 -0.05 17.88 -53.70
N MET A 13 0.39 16.65 -53.51
CA MET A 13 1.44 16.30 -52.54
C MET A 13 2.80 16.74 -53.09
N PRO A 14 3.56 17.63 -52.42
CA PRO A 14 4.92 17.94 -52.83
C PRO A 14 5.83 16.77 -52.53
N GLU A 15 6.91 16.64 -53.29
CA GLU A 15 7.93 15.65 -53.04
C GLU A 15 8.63 15.98 -51.70
N ASN A 16 8.76 14.96 -50.81
CA ASN A 16 9.37 15.08 -49.47
C ASN A 16 8.73 16.16 -48.57
N GLY A 17 7.46 16.52 -48.82
CA GLY A 17 6.74 17.55 -48.06
C GLY A 17 5.46 17.03 -47.43
N HIS A 18 4.65 17.96 -46.95
CA HIS A 18 3.34 17.71 -46.36
C HIS A 18 2.31 18.71 -46.92
N ILE A 19 1.05 18.41 -46.68
CA ILE A 19 -0.08 19.31 -47.05
C ILE A 19 -1.05 19.39 -45.88
N ASP A 20 -1.55 20.59 -45.60
CA ASP A 20 -2.43 20.89 -44.50
C ASP A 20 -3.82 21.28 -44.97
N TRP A 21 -4.82 21.00 -44.16
CA TRP A 21 -6.18 21.51 -44.27
C TRP A 21 -6.60 22.09 -42.93
N ASP A 22 -7.06 23.32 -42.95
CA ASP A 22 -7.77 23.91 -41.81
C ASP A 22 -9.18 23.32 -41.74
N VAL A 23 -9.43 22.44 -40.77
CA VAL A 23 -10.72 21.77 -40.64
C VAL A 23 -11.32 22.12 -39.31
N LYS A 24 -12.46 22.78 -39.28
CA LYS A 24 -13.22 22.98 -38.05
C LYS A 24 -13.75 21.65 -37.60
N TYR A 25 -13.47 21.32 -36.33
CA TYR A 25 -13.94 20.07 -35.74
C TYR A 25 -15.46 19.91 -35.84
N GLN A 26 -15.87 18.72 -36.27
CA GLN A 26 -17.24 18.25 -36.28
C GLN A 26 -17.20 16.74 -35.90
N PRO A 27 -18.11 16.26 -35.03
CA PRO A 27 -18.21 14.84 -34.76
C PRO A 27 -18.47 14.04 -36.04
N GLY A 28 -17.89 12.86 -36.13
CA GLY A 28 -18.07 11.95 -37.28
C GLY A 28 -16.75 11.42 -37.83
N VAL A 29 -16.67 11.28 -39.16
CA VAL A 29 -15.57 10.60 -39.85
C VAL A 29 -14.77 11.59 -40.69
N LEU A 30 -13.48 11.66 -40.42
CA LEU A 30 -12.48 12.36 -41.25
C LEU A 30 -11.70 11.31 -42.03
N LEU A 31 -11.76 11.36 -43.35
CA LEU A 31 -11.17 10.40 -44.26
C LEU A 31 -10.18 11.08 -45.20
N ALA A 32 -8.92 10.65 -45.17
CA ALA A 32 -7.91 11.03 -46.15
C ALA A 32 -7.73 9.93 -47.19
N LYS A 33 -7.67 10.34 -48.49
CA LYS A 33 -7.37 9.42 -49.60
C LYS A 33 -6.19 9.95 -50.39
N GLY A 34 -5.15 9.14 -50.50
CA GLY A 34 -4.04 9.41 -51.42
C GLY A 34 -4.25 8.74 -52.77
N TYR A 35 -3.86 9.44 -53.83
CA TYR A 35 -4.04 8.98 -55.20
C TYR A 35 -2.71 8.98 -55.94
N VAL A 36 -2.45 7.90 -56.69
CA VAL A 36 -1.36 7.78 -57.65
C VAL A 36 -1.99 7.45 -59.01
N ASN A 37 -1.64 8.18 -60.02
CA ASN A 37 -2.20 8.01 -61.37
C ASN A 37 -3.75 7.96 -61.39
N LYS A 38 -4.40 8.86 -60.63
CA LYS A 38 -5.85 8.92 -60.45
C LYS A 38 -6.52 7.74 -59.74
N LYS A 39 -5.77 6.73 -59.31
CA LYS A 39 -6.27 5.61 -58.54
C LYS A 39 -5.98 5.82 -57.05
N VAL A 40 -6.90 5.40 -56.17
CA VAL A 40 -6.70 5.42 -54.72
C VAL A 40 -5.57 4.45 -54.37
N SER A 41 -4.52 4.96 -53.73
CA SER A 41 -3.34 4.21 -53.31
C SER A 41 -3.34 3.96 -51.81
N VAL A 42 -3.76 4.94 -51.01
CA VAL A 42 -3.77 4.85 -49.55
C VAL A 42 -5.04 5.52 -49.02
N THR A 43 -5.54 5.00 -47.94
CA THR A 43 -6.70 5.55 -47.21
C THR A 43 -6.42 5.50 -45.70
N GLN A 44 -6.65 6.64 -45.03
CA GLN A 44 -6.60 6.75 -43.60
C GLN A 44 -7.87 7.41 -43.09
N GLN A 45 -8.43 6.84 -42.01
CA GLN A 45 -9.67 7.30 -41.40
C GLN A 45 -9.49 7.54 -39.91
N ILE A 46 -10.07 8.62 -39.42
CA ILE A 46 -10.22 8.90 -37.97
C ILE A 46 -11.73 9.15 -37.77
N GLU A 47 -12.23 8.55 -36.68
CA GLU A 47 -13.65 8.70 -36.30
C GLU A 47 -13.74 9.25 -34.89
N THR A 48 -14.70 10.11 -34.63
CA THR A 48 -15.04 10.56 -33.28
C THR A 48 -15.56 9.36 -32.47
N THR A 49 -14.97 9.14 -31.34
CA THR A 49 -15.35 8.05 -30.45
C THR A 49 -16.57 8.40 -29.61
N ASP A 50 -17.32 7.40 -29.22
CA ASP A 50 -18.37 7.50 -28.22
C ASP A 50 -17.79 7.52 -26.79
N ALA A 51 -18.64 7.53 -25.76
CA ALA A 51 -18.19 7.44 -24.38
C ALA A 51 -17.46 6.12 -24.13
N PRO A 52 -16.46 6.08 -23.18
CA PRO A 52 -15.77 4.85 -22.84
C PRO A 52 -16.76 3.82 -22.26
N ALA A 53 -16.66 2.59 -22.72
CA ALA A 53 -17.60 1.52 -22.42
C ALA A 53 -16.92 0.18 -22.11
N LYS A 54 -15.66 0.02 -22.49
CA LYS A 54 -14.90 -1.24 -22.32
C LYS A 54 -13.47 -0.94 -21.89
N ILE A 55 -12.96 -1.81 -21.02
CA ILE A 55 -11.54 -1.89 -20.70
C ILE A 55 -10.93 -2.97 -21.62
N THR A 56 -9.79 -2.67 -22.23
CA THR A 56 -9.00 -3.63 -23.00
C THR A 56 -7.61 -3.73 -22.39
N LEU A 57 -7.16 -4.94 -22.15
CA LEU A 57 -5.80 -5.24 -21.70
C LEU A 57 -5.03 -5.88 -22.84
N SER A 58 -3.81 -5.42 -23.11
CA SER A 58 -2.93 -6.01 -24.10
C SER A 58 -1.51 -6.09 -23.61
N SER A 59 -0.78 -7.10 -24.06
CA SER A 59 0.58 -7.42 -23.68
C SER A 59 1.34 -7.88 -24.93
N GLU A 60 2.63 -7.62 -25.01
CA GLU A 60 3.47 -8.10 -26.09
C GLU A 60 3.84 -9.57 -25.92
N ARG A 61 4.01 -10.00 -24.67
CA ARG A 61 4.33 -11.40 -24.34
C ARG A 61 3.29 -11.95 -23.36
N LEU A 62 2.83 -13.15 -23.64
CA LEU A 62 1.94 -13.89 -22.74
C LEU A 62 2.67 -14.99 -21.94
N ARG A 63 3.95 -15.23 -22.26
CA ARG A 63 4.81 -16.22 -21.59
C ARG A 63 6.02 -15.54 -20.99
N LEU A 64 6.26 -15.79 -19.73
CA LEU A 64 7.32 -15.19 -18.92
C LEU A 64 8.15 -16.29 -18.24
N ASN A 65 9.38 -15.98 -17.85
CA ASN A 65 10.21 -16.89 -17.08
C ASN A 65 9.84 -16.83 -15.59
N ALA A 66 9.78 -17.99 -14.94
CA ALA A 66 9.53 -18.08 -13.48
C ALA A 66 10.84 -17.89 -12.69
N ASP A 67 11.60 -16.82 -12.96
CA ASP A 67 12.89 -16.51 -12.32
C ASP A 67 12.78 -15.50 -11.16
N GLY A 68 11.61 -14.85 -11.03
CA GLY A 68 11.36 -13.79 -10.04
C GLY A 68 11.82 -12.41 -10.49
N GLU A 69 12.30 -12.28 -11.73
CA GLU A 69 12.85 -11.05 -12.31
C GLU A 69 12.19 -10.66 -13.62
N ASP A 70 11.64 -11.63 -14.38
CA ASP A 70 10.99 -11.35 -15.66
C ASP A 70 9.74 -10.47 -15.47
N ILE A 71 9.63 -9.42 -16.29
CA ILE A 71 8.60 -8.43 -16.22
C ILE A 71 7.84 -8.31 -17.54
N GLU A 72 6.55 -7.93 -17.43
CA GLU A 72 5.72 -7.59 -18.58
C GLU A 72 4.97 -6.30 -18.33
N MET A 73 4.94 -5.44 -19.36
CA MET A 73 4.21 -4.18 -19.36
C MET A 73 2.87 -4.37 -20.07
N ILE A 74 1.78 -4.28 -19.33
CA ILE A 74 0.44 -4.48 -19.83
C ILE A 74 -0.18 -3.12 -20.10
N THR A 75 -0.55 -2.89 -21.36
CA THR A 75 -1.27 -1.69 -21.76
C THR A 75 -2.75 -1.83 -21.43
N VAL A 76 -3.29 -0.81 -20.80
CA VAL A 76 -4.71 -0.66 -20.46
C VAL A 76 -5.31 0.41 -21.35
N GLN A 77 -6.39 0.08 -22.04
CA GLN A 77 -7.10 1.02 -22.92
C GLN A 77 -8.57 1.13 -22.53
N LEU A 78 -9.08 2.35 -22.58
CA LEU A 78 -10.52 2.60 -22.52
C LEU A 78 -11.07 2.79 -23.92
N ASN A 79 -11.93 1.88 -24.30
CA ASN A 79 -12.53 1.84 -25.65
C ASN A 79 -14.04 2.14 -25.58
N ASP A 80 -14.57 2.69 -26.65
CA ASP A 80 -16.01 2.81 -26.83
C ASP A 80 -16.67 1.45 -27.18
N GLN A 81 -17.96 1.45 -27.43
CA GLN A 81 -18.70 0.22 -27.79
C GLN A 81 -18.20 -0.39 -29.12
N LYS A 82 -17.64 0.43 -30.02
CA LYS A 82 -17.09 -0.01 -31.31
C LYS A 82 -15.65 -0.55 -31.16
N GLY A 83 -15.04 -0.45 -29.97
CA GLY A 83 -13.68 -0.86 -29.72
C GLY A 83 -12.62 0.19 -30.08
N GLN A 84 -13.01 1.44 -30.31
CA GLN A 84 -12.09 2.53 -30.60
C GLN A 84 -11.56 3.14 -29.28
N LEU A 85 -10.27 3.40 -29.22
CA LEU A 85 -9.66 4.09 -28.07
C LEU A 85 -10.30 5.46 -27.89
N VAL A 86 -10.77 5.76 -26.68
CA VAL A 86 -11.37 7.07 -26.33
C VAL A 86 -10.31 8.00 -25.78
N PRO A 87 -9.78 8.95 -26.57
CA PRO A 87 -8.64 9.77 -26.18
C PRO A 87 -8.97 10.84 -25.13
N THR A 88 -10.20 10.98 -24.74
CA THR A 88 -10.64 11.90 -23.67
C THR A 88 -10.96 11.20 -22.37
N ALA A 89 -10.79 9.88 -22.31
CA ALA A 89 -11.09 9.08 -21.14
C ALA A 89 -10.00 9.25 -20.07
N ASN A 90 -10.43 9.47 -18.81
CA ASN A 90 -9.57 9.68 -17.65
C ASN A 90 -10.07 8.95 -16.39
N GLN A 91 -10.85 7.88 -16.55
CA GLN A 91 -11.41 7.11 -15.45
C GLN A 91 -10.32 6.39 -14.65
N GLU A 92 -10.58 6.21 -13.37
CA GLU A 92 -9.75 5.38 -12.48
C GLU A 92 -9.98 3.90 -12.79
N ILE A 93 -8.89 3.17 -12.96
CA ILE A 93 -8.88 1.73 -13.13
C ILE A 93 -8.23 1.11 -11.89
N ALA A 94 -8.92 0.18 -11.26
CA ALA A 94 -8.38 -0.62 -10.17
C ALA A 94 -7.90 -1.98 -10.70
N PHE A 95 -6.82 -2.49 -10.11
CA PHE A 95 -6.15 -3.70 -10.56
C PHE A 95 -6.08 -4.72 -9.43
N THR A 96 -6.32 -5.98 -9.78
CA THR A 96 -6.04 -7.14 -8.93
C THR A 96 -5.27 -8.19 -9.74
N LEU A 97 -4.39 -8.90 -9.07
CA LEU A 97 -3.59 -9.95 -9.68
C LEU A 97 -3.68 -11.21 -8.83
N THR A 98 -3.86 -12.34 -9.50
CA THR A 98 -3.82 -13.67 -8.88
C THR A 98 -2.78 -14.54 -9.58
N GLY A 99 -2.30 -15.58 -8.89
CA GLY A 99 -1.24 -16.45 -9.40
C GLY A 99 0.17 -16.01 -8.99
N PRO A 100 1.22 -16.66 -9.57
CA PRO A 100 2.61 -16.48 -9.16
C PRO A 100 3.26 -15.22 -9.77
N GLY A 101 2.64 -14.06 -9.59
CA GLY A 101 3.12 -12.75 -10.03
C GLY A 101 2.87 -11.67 -9.01
N LYS A 102 3.42 -10.49 -9.25
CA LYS A 102 3.20 -9.27 -8.45
C LYS A 102 3.09 -8.05 -9.36
N ILE A 103 2.13 -7.17 -9.08
CA ILE A 103 2.17 -5.83 -9.67
C ILE A 103 3.29 -5.06 -8.98
N ILE A 104 4.16 -4.44 -9.75
CA ILE A 104 5.31 -3.66 -9.24
C ILE A 104 5.25 -2.19 -9.61
N GLY A 105 4.33 -1.81 -10.49
CA GLY A 105 4.14 -0.43 -10.91
C GLY A 105 2.89 -0.22 -11.74
N VAL A 106 2.42 1.01 -11.76
CA VAL A 106 1.34 1.52 -12.62
C VAL A 106 1.71 2.90 -13.15
N GLY A 107 1.28 3.22 -14.35
CA GLY A 107 1.55 4.52 -14.96
C GLY A 107 0.47 4.90 -15.98
N ASN A 108 0.49 6.14 -16.47
CA ASN A 108 -0.42 6.59 -17.52
C ASN A 108 0.23 7.58 -18.52
N GLY A 109 1.51 7.93 -18.31
CA GLY A 109 2.23 8.87 -19.16
C GLY A 109 1.82 10.34 -18.99
N ASP A 110 1.00 10.69 -18.00
CA ASP A 110 0.67 12.08 -17.67
C ASP A 110 1.81 12.73 -16.87
N PRO A 111 2.54 13.71 -17.44
CA PRO A 111 3.64 14.38 -16.75
C PRO A 111 3.19 15.26 -15.59
N GLY A 112 1.91 15.60 -15.51
CA GLY A 112 1.30 16.39 -14.44
C GLY A 112 0.69 15.55 -13.31
N SER A 113 0.74 14.22 -13.41
CA SER A 113 0.12 13.35 -12.42
C SER A 113 0.94 13.29 -11.12
N HIS A 114 0.25 13.43 -9.99
CA HIS A 114 0.79 13.20 -8.64
C HIS A 114 0.28 11.88 -8.02
N GLU A 115 -0.38 11.03 -8.79
CA GLU A 115 -0.81 9.71 -8.31
C GLU A 115 0.40 8.80 -8.07
N PRO A 116 0.39 7.97 -7.02
CA PRO A 116 1.45 7.02 -6.79
C PRO A 116 1.63 6.05 -7.97
N GLU A 117 2.87 5.77 -8.33
CA GLU A 117 3.20 4.75 -9.33
C GLU A 117 3.41 3.38 -8.70
N GLN A 118 3.58 3.33 -7.37
CA GLN A 118 3.74 2.11 -6.59
C GLN A 118 2.87 2.15 -5.33
N TYR A 119 2.33 0.99 -4.98
CA TYR A 119 1.55 0.77 -3.77
C TYR A 119 2.24 -0.35 -2.99
N LEU A 120 3.05 0.04 -2.02
CA LEU A 120 3.88 -0.86 -1.23
C LEU A 120 3.30 -1.07 0.16
N GLU A 121 3.59 -2.24 0.71
CA GLU A 121 3.43 -2.47 2.14
C GLU A 121 4.31 -1.50 2.91
N THR A 122 3.79 -0.99 4.02
CA THR A 122 4.56 -0.12 4.90
C THR A 122 4.70 -0.74 6.26
N VAL A 123 5.88 -0.53 6.88
CA VAL A 123 6.15 -0.93 8.26
C VAL A 123 6.54 0.32 9.04
N GLU A 124 5.70 0.67 9.99
CA GLU A 124 6.00 1.74 10.94
C GLU A 124 6.54 1.13 12.24
N GLN A 125 7.61 1.68 12.79
CA GLN A 125 8.14 1.31 14.08
C GLN A 125 7.83 2.39 15.11
N ILE A 126 7.17 2.01 16.20
CA ILE A 126 6.74 2.91 17.25
C ILE A 126 7.43 2.53 18.55
N TYR A 127 7.96 3.53 19.25
CA TYR A 127 8.55 3.37 20.56
C TYR A 127 7.59 3.79 21.66
N LEU A 128 7.63 3.09 22.78
CA LEU A 128 6.87 3.49 23.96
C LEU A 128 7.38 4.80 24.53
N LYS A 129 6.46 5.64 24.95
CA LYS A 129 6.72 6.98 25.51
C LYS A 129 6.13 7.10 26.90
N ASN A 130 6.48 8.15 27.62
CA ASN A 130 5.96 8.49 28.93
C ASN A 130 6.14 7.35 29.96
N MET A 131 7.26 6.66 29.85
CA MET A 131 7.56 5.53 30.74
C MET A 131 7.77 6.03 32.16
N LYS A 132 6.91 5.60 33.08
CA LYS A 132 6.95 5.91 34.50
C LYS A 132 6.81 4.67 35.33
N PHE A 133 7.36 4.65 36.53
CA PHE A 133 7.20 3.55 37.47
C PHE A 133 6.82 4.01 38.86
N ARG A 134 6.25 3.12 39.63
CA ARG A 134 6.06 3.23 41.08
C ARG A 134 6.25 1.86 41.77
N LEU A 135 6.55 1.89 43.04
CA LEU A 135 6.58 0.70 43.87
C LEU A 135 5.27 0.59 44.67
N SER A 136 4.78 -0.63 44.84
CA SER A 136 3.57 -0.90 45.62
C SER A 136 3.75 -2.13 46.51
N ALA A 137 3.28 -2.07 47.73
CA ALA A 137 3.28 -3.22 48.64
C ALA A 137 2.29 -4.30 48.17
N ASN A 138 1.18 -3.88 47.58
CA ASN A 138 0.12 -4.76 47.08
C ASN A 138 0.13 -4.78 45.54
N MET A 139 -0.37 -5.88 44.96
CA MET A 139 -0.64 -5.94 43.50
C MET A 139 -1.83 -5.03 43.21
N PRO A 140 -1.65 -4.00 42.36
CA PRO A 140 -2.73 -3.08 42.09
C PRO A 140 -3.74 -3.63 41.06
N ASP A 141 -4.94 -3.09 41.05
CA ASP A 141 -5.84 -3.29 39.93
C ASP A 141 -5.28 -2.53 38.69
N VAL A 142 -5.08 -3.27 37.63
CA VAL A 142 -4.50 -2.72 36.38
C VAL A 142 -5.42 -1.69 35.74
N ASN A 143 -6.73 -1.84 35.87
CA ASN A 143 -7.69 -0.87 35.34
C ASN A 143 -7.57 0.48 36.05
N GLU A 144 -7.31 0.49 37.36
CA GLU A 144 -7.04 1.71 38.10
C GLU A 144 -5.75 2.40 37.60
N ILE A 145 -4.72 1.62 37.27
CA ILE A 145 -3.45 2.16 36.76
C ILE A 145 -3.64 2.83 35.38
N VAL A 146 -4.42 2.20 34.52
CA VAL A 146 -4.72 2.74 33.17
C VAL A 146 -5.48 4.06 33.25
N LEU A 147 -6.36 4.20 34.24
CA LEU A 147 -7.18 5.39 34.45
C LEU A 147 -6.50 6.45 35.35
N ASP A 148 -5.42 6.09 36.03
CA ASP A 148 -4.72 6.97 36.96
C ASP A 148 -4.07 8.15 36.25
N ASN A 149 -4.65 9.33 36.41
CA ASN A 149 -4.12 10.59 35.91
C ASN A 149 -3.23 11.31 36.95
N ASP A 150 -3.20 10.84 38.22
CA ASP A 150 -2.32 11.39 39.23
C ASP A 150 -0.88 10.93 38.99
N ASN A 151 -0.01 11.88 38.69
CA ASN A 151 1.40 11.64 38.45
C ASN A 151 2.28 11.84 39.72
N SER A 152 1.71 12.19 40.87
CA SER A 152 2.47 12.58 42.07
C SER A 152 3.34 11.44 42.64
N GLN A 153 2.90 10.18 42.47
CA GLN A 153 3.59 8.98 42.94
C GLN A 153 4.43 8.29 41.87
N TRP A 154 4.46 8.83 40.66
CA TRP A 154 5.15 8.22 39.55
C TRP A 154 6.49 8.88 39.25
N VAL A 155 7.52 8.07 39.12
CA VAL A 155 8.88 8.48 38.78
C VAL A 155 9.14 8.19 37.32
N ASN A 156 9.86 9.11 36.64
CA ASN A 156 10.27 8.86 35.27
C ASN A 156 11.25 7.69 35.22
N ALA A 157 10.91 6.68 34.42
CA ALA A 157 11.64 5.43 34.35
C ALA A 157 13.08 5.58 33.83
N PHE A 158 13.35 6.63 33.05
CA PHE A 158 14.66 6.87 32.43
C PHE A 158 15.58 7.79 33.26
N GLU A 159 15.03 8.57 34.20
CA GLU A 159 15.82 9.53 34.99
C GLU A 159 16.52 8.91 36.21
N LYS A 160 15.96 7.86 36.78
CA LYS A 160 16.47 7.23 38.01
C LYS A 160 16.95 5.80 37.83
N GLY A 161 17.27 5.30 36.72
CA GLY A 161 17.69 3.90 36.53
C GLY A 161 16.91 2.92 37.43
N TYR A 162 16.58 1.76 37.01
CA TYR A 162 15.86 0.77 37.81
C TYR A 162 16.74 0.09 38.89
N GLY A 163 17.81 0.74 39.35
CA GLY A 163 18.91 0.10 40.03
C GLY A 163 18.84 -0.06 41.53
N GLU A 164 17.94 0.64 42.22
CA GLU A 164 17.86 0.60 43.69
C GLU A 164 16.41 0.41 44.13
N TYR A 165 15.91 -0.80 44.03
CA TYR A 165 14.56 -1.11 44.44
C TYR A 165 14.50 -1.82 45.79
N GLU A 166 13.54 -1.42 46.60
CA GLU A 166 13.24 -2.07 47.85
C GLU A 166 12.77 -3.51 47.62
N THR A 167 13.42 -4.48 48.19
CA THR A 167 12.99 -5.88 48.20
C THR A 167 11.63 -6.03 48.88
N GLY A 168 10.75 -6.88 48.34
CA GLY A 168 9.45 -7.17 48.91
C GLY A 168 8.28 -6.32 48.40
N LYS A 169 8.54 -5.33 47.54
CA LYS A 169 7.48 -4.58 46.83
C LYS A 169 7.31 -5.06 45.40
N ASN A 170 6.14 -4.77 44.80
CA ASN A 170 5.92 -4.92 43.39
C ASN A 170 6.34 -3.64 42.66
N ILE A 171 6.85 -3.78 41.46
CA ILE A 171 7.08 -2.67 40.54
C ILE A 171 5.95 -2.60 39.50
N ILE A 172 5.47 -1.40 39.27
CA ILE A 172 4.46 -1.12 38.26
C ILE A 172 5.10 -0.11 37.33
N ILE A 173 5.14 -0.45 36.04
CA ILE A 173 5.70 0.41 35.00
C ILE A 173 4.58 0.69 34.01
N ARG A 174 4.34 1.94 33.69
CA ARG A 174 3.36 2.33 32.67
C ARG A 174 4.02 3.13 31.56
N GLY A 175 3.51 2.97 30.37
CA GLY A 175 3.90 3.72 29.19
C GLY A 175 2.73 3.92 28.25
N SER A 176 2.98 4.63 27.19
CA SER A 176 1.99 4.86 26.14
C SER A 176 2.62 4.88 24.75
N PHE A 177 1.80 4.61 23.75
CA PHE A 177 2.13 4.80 22.35
C PHE A 177 0.91 5.28 21.59
N ASN A 178 1.14 5.94 20.46
CA ASN A 178 0.07 6.42 19.60
C ASN A 178 0.02 5.60 18.32
N LEU A 179 -1.17 5.15 17.95
CA LEU A 179 -1.44 4.54 16.65
C LEU A 179 -2.13 5.57 15.74
N SER A 180 -1.67 5.65 14.50
CA SER A 180 -2.39 6.29 13.41
C SER A 180 -3.61 5.46 13.02
N ASP A 181 -4.20 5.72 11.86
CA ASP A 181 -5.30 4.90 11.36
C ASP A 181 -4.82 3.48 11.04
N PHE A 182 -5.60 2.51 11.48
CA PHE A 182 -5.42 1.10 11.16
C PHE A 182 -6.79 0.46 10.85
N ASN A 183 -6.79 -0.68 10.19
CA ASN A 183 -7.98 -1.43 9.82
C ASN A 183 -7.77 -2.94 10.03
N ASP A 184 -8.77 -3.74 9.69
CA ASP A 184 -8.76 -5.20 9.91
C ASP A 184 -7.62 -5.94 9.19
N LYS A 185 -7.02 -5.31 8.18
CA LYS A 185 -5.88 -5.87 7.43
C LYS A 185 -4.52 -5.45 8.01
N THR A 186 -4.50 -4.48 8.91
CA THR A 186 -3.28 -4.01 9.58
C THR A 186 -2.87 -5.04 10.64
N VAL A 187 -1.63 -5.51 10.59
CA VAL A 187 -1.06 -6.39 11.61
C VAL A 187 -0.16 -5.54 12.51
N ILE A 188 -0.45 -5.57 13.81
CA ILE A 188 0.33 -4.82 14.79
C ILE A 188 0.99 -5.82 15.72
N THR A 189 2.30 -5.70 15.88
CA THR A 189 3.09 -6.57 16.75
C THR A 189 3.80 -5.77 17.82
N PHE A 190 3.93 -6.36 19.01
CA PHE A 190 4.75 -5.83 20.08
C PHE A 190 5.89 -6.80 20.37
N TYR A 191 7.11 -6.38 20.12
CA TYR A 191 8.29 -7.03 20.64
C TYR A 191 8.50 -6.54 22.07
N ALA A 192 8.11 -7.37 23.04
CA ALA A 192 8.21 -7.04 24.44
C ALA A 192 9.58 -7.43 25.01
N LYS A 193 10.15 -6.57 25.83
CA LYS A 193 11.30 -6.89 26.66
C LYS A 193 10.88 -6.88 28.11
N SER A 194 11.34 -7.88 28.87
CA SER A 194 11.04 -7.97 30.29
C SER A 194 11.70 -6.82 31.06
N LEU A 195 10.91 -6.12 31.85
CA LEU A 195 11.33 -5.00 32.71
C LEU A 195 11.31 -5.37 34.20
N ALA A 196 10.68 -6.49 34.56
CA ALA A 196 10.56 -6.98 35.93
C ALA A 196 10.58 -8.51 35.97
N ALA A 197 10.87 -9.08 37.15
CA ALA A 197 10.72 -10.51 37.39
C ALA A 197 9.24 -10.84 37.61
N ASP A 198 8.85 -12.09 37.29
CA ASP A 198 7.46 -12.58 37.39
C ASP A 198 6.44 -11.63 36.75
N GLU A 199 6.79 -11.09 35.60
CA GLU A 199 6.11 -9.96 34.97
C GLU A 199 4.81 -10.36 34.28
N ALA A 200 3.81 -9.50 34.40
CA ALA A 200 2.61 -9.49 33.57
C ALA A 200 2.54 -8.17 32.79
N VAL A 201 2.20 -8.25 31.53
CA VAL A 201 2.06 -7.10 30.63
C VAL A 201 0.61 -6.95 30.23
N TYR A 202 0.10 -5.73 30.32
CA TYR A 202 -1.29 -5.38 29.98
C TYR A 202 -1.31 -4.28 28.93
N LEU A 203 -2.20 -4.44 27.98
CA LEU A 203 -2.47 -3.45 26.92
C LEU A 203 -3.91 -2.92 27.08
N ASN A 204 -4.07 -1.63 27.32
CA ASN A 204 -5.38 -0.99 27.56
C ASN A 204 -6.21 -1.72 28.65
N GLY A 205 -5.56 -2.25 29.68
CA GLY A 205 -6.19 -3.02 30.76
C GLY A 205 -6.35 -4.51 30.48
N ASN A 206 -6.12 -4.99 29.27
CA ASN A 206 -6.22 -6.41 28.92
C ASN A 206 -4.87 -7.10 29.07
N LEU A 207 -4.88 -8.28 29.67
CA LEU A 207 -3.67 -9.10 29.84
C LEU A 207 -3.13 -9.53 28.47
N LEU A 208 -1.90 -9.14 28.15
CA LEU A 208 -1.20 -9.52 26.93
C LEU A 208 -0.29 -10.73 27.12
N ALA A 209 0.51 -10.72 28.18
CA ALA A 209 1.50 -11.76 28.44
C ALA A 209 1.83 -11.87 29.91
N LYS A 210 2.39 -13.04 30.33
CA LYS A 210 2.93 -13.28 31.65
C LYS A 210 4.31 -13.95 31.56
N ASN A 211 5.13 -13.76 32.58
CA ASN A 211 6.43 -14.41 32.76
C ASN A 211 7.35 -14.20 31.54
N LEU A 212 7.49 -12.97 31.12
CA LEU A 212 8.42 -12.66 30.04
C LEU A 212 9.86 -12.97 30.46
N GLU A 213 10.59 -13.62 29.59
CA GLU A 213 12.00 -13.88 29.78
C GLU A 213 12.86 -12.64 29.50
N ARG A 214 13.87 -12.39 30.31
CA ARG A 214 14.66 -11.15 30.28
C ARG A 214 15.35 -10.92 28.93
N ASN A 215 15.79 -11.97 28.25
CA ASN A 215 16.61 -11.88 27.05
C ASN A 215 16.10 -12.74 25.88
N ASP A 216 14.82 -13.11 25.85
CA ASP A 216 14.27 -13.86 24.73
C ASP A 216 14.01 -12.91 23.52
N PRO A 217 14.71 -13.10 22.40
CA PRO A 217 14.48 -12.30 21.20
C PRO A 217 13.16 -12.63 20.49
N ASN A 218 12.49 -13.71 20.88
CA ASN A 218 11.29 -14.22 20.20
C ASN A 218 9.98 -13.78 20.85
N GLN A 219 10.02 -12.93 21.86
CA GLN A 219 8.82 -12.41 22.55
C GLN A 219 8.08 -11.37 21.69
N VAL A 220 7.52 -11.83 20.58
CA VAL A 220 6.74 -11.02 19.67
C VAL A 220 5.27 -11.43 19.77
N PHE A 221 4.43 -10.49 20.19
CA PHE A 221 2.99 -10.68 20.35
C PHE A 221 2.26 -9.98 19.21
N VAL A 222 1.36 -10.67 18.53
CA VAL A 222 0.39 -10.05 17.62
C VAL A 222 -0.69 -9.45 18.50
N LEU A 223 -0.91 -8.16 18.36
CA LEU A 223 -1.89 -7.44 19.15
C LEU A 223 -3.29 -7.61 18.53
N ASP A 224 -4.27 -7.80 19.37
CA ASP A 224 -5.66 -7.86 18.96
C ASP A 224 -6.16 -6.44 18.63
N ASN A 225 -6.54 -6.20 17.38
CA ASN A 225 -7.03 -4.91 16.92
C ASN A 225 -8.29 -4.45 17.68
N SER A 226 -9.07 -5.38 18.27
CA SER A 226 -10.28 -5.05 19.01
C SER A 226 -10.02 -4.33 20.34
N ILE A 227 -8.84 -4.51 20.94
CA ILE A 227 -8.45 -3.83 22.18
C ILE A 227 -7.59 -2.59 21.94
N LEU A 228 -7.18 -2.35 20.70
CA LEU A 228 -6.39 -1.19 20.31
C LEU A 228 -7.27 0.03 20.04
N LYS A 229 -6.72 1.20 20.29
CA LYS A 229 -7.39 2.48 20.05
C LYS A 229 -6.63 3.29 19.01
N LYS A 230 -7.35 3.95 18.13
CA LYS A 230 -6.77 5.04 17.33
C LYS A 230 -6.34 6.16 18.30
N GLY A 231 -5.15 6.68 18.12
CA GLY A 231 -4.52 7.60 19.07
C GLY A 231 -3.81 6.87 20.20
N GLN A 232 -3.96 7.36 21.42
CA GLN A 232 -3.19 6.90 22.57
C GLN A 232 -3.65 5.54 23.10
N ASN A 233 -2.68 4.62 23.24
CA ASN A 233 -2.80 3.33 23.88
C ASN A 233 -1.91 3.29 25.14
N SER A 234 -2.35 2.59 26.15
CA SER A 234 -1.62 2.41 27.43
C SER A 234 -1.05 1.01 27.52
N ILE A 235 0.19 0.91 27.97
CA ILE A 235 0.82 -0.36 28.29
C ILE A 235 1.30 -0.34 29.74
N VAL A 236 1.09 -1.43 30.46
CA VAL A 236 1.43 -1.58 31.88
C VAL A 236 2.17 -2.89 32.09
N PHE A 237 3.30 -2.80 32.76
CA PHE A 237 4.09 -3.94 33.22
C PHE A 237 3.99 -4.01 34.73
N VAL A 238 3.69 -5.18 35.26
CA VAL A 238 3.58 -5.41 36.70
C VAL A 238 4.37 -6.63 37.06
N GLY A 239 5.29 -6.53 38.04
CA GLY A 239 6.14 -7.63 38.45
C GLY A 239 6.92 -7.29 39.69
N LYS A 240 8.00 -8.04 39.95
CA LYS A 240 8.95 -7.78 41.02
C LYS A 240 10.18 -7.06 40.47
N PRO A 241 10.75 -6.07 41.18
CA PRO A 241 11.96 -5.41 40.74
C PRO A 241 13.08 -6.39 40.46
N PHE A 242 13.82 -6.22 39.38
CA PHE A 242 15.08 -6.92 39.18
C PHE A 242 16.11 -6.43 40.20
N VAL A 243 16.78 -7.36 40.85
CA VAL A 243 17.91 -7.09 41.74
C VAL A 243 19.18 -7.27 40.92
N LYS A 244 20.07 -6.28 40.93
CA LYS A 244 21.40 -6.40 40.33
C LYS A 244 22.18 -7.50 41.04
N GLN A 245 22.70 -8.47 40.30
CA GLN A 245 23.55 -9.52 40.82
C GLN A 245 25.02 -9.08 40.91
N THR A 246 25.39 -8.10 40.06
CA THR A 246 26.73 -7.50 40.01
C THR A 246 26.66 -6.00 39.88
N PRO A 247 27.67 -5.22 40.37
CA PRO A 247 27.66 -3.76 40.23
C PRO A 247 27.62 -3.21 38.80
N TRP A 248 28.11 -3.99 37.85
CA TRP A 248 28.18 -3.65 36.42
C TRP A 248 27.03 -4.18 35.60
N GLU A 249 26.08 -4.87 36.19
CA GLU A 249 24.91 -5.36 35.48
C GLU A 249 24.01 -4.17 35.14
N GLU A 250 23.79 -3.93 33.84
CA GLU A 250 22.81 -2.98 33.36
C GLU A 250 21.41 -3.56 33.40
N ILE A 251 20.50 -2.86 34.05
CA ILE A 251 19.08 -3.22 33.99
C ILE A 251 18.51 -2.63 32.71
N ASN A 252 17.91 -3.49 31.90
CA ASN A 252 17.31 -3.08 30.64
C ASN A 252 16.11 -2.16 30.89
N THR A 253 16.19 -0.93 30.40
CA THR A 253 15.11 0.05 30.47
C THR A 253 14.30 0.16 29.17
N ASN A 254 14.70 -0.56 28.13
CA ASN A 254 13.99 -0.57 26.86
C ASN A 254 12.81 -1.56 26.94
N PRO A 255 11.56 -1.07 26.92
CA PRO A 255 10.37 -1.92 27.04
C PRO A 255 10.06 -2.74 25.78
N GLY A 256 10.79 -2.52 24.70
CA GLY A 256 10.53 -3.12 23.41
C GLY A 256 10.01 -2.13 22.37
N THR A 257 9.49 -2.67 21.28
CA THR A 257 9.02 -1.87 20.15
C THR A 257 7.73 -2.42 19.55
N ILE A 258 6.90 -1.53 19.04
CA ILE A 258 5.70 -1.87 18.31
C ILE A 258 5.98 -1.69 16.82
N LYS A 259 5.57 -2.66 16.01
CA LYS A 259 5.60 -2.56 14.56
C LYS A 259 4.19 -2.65 14.01
N VAL A 260 3.86 -1.71 13.13
CA VAL A 260 2.58 -1.65 12.42
C VAL A 260 2.84 -2.00 10.96
N TYR A 261 2.30 -3.12 10.52
CA TYR A 261 2.40 -3.61 9.15
C TYR A 261 1.10 -3.26 8.43
N ASN A 262 1.15 -2.29 7.54
CA ASN A 262 0.02 -1.95 6.68
C ASN A 262 0.18 -2.68 5.35
N PRO A 263 -0.83 -3.43 4.90
CA PRO A 263 -0.80 -4.06 3.59
C PRO A 263 -0.75 -3.00 2.49
N ALA A 264 -0.22 -3.39 1.34
CA ALA A 264 -0.23 -2.53 0.17
C ALA A 264 -1.68 -2.09 -0.14
N PRO A 265 -1.91 -0.80 -0.38
CA PRO A 265 -3.20 -0.34 -0.87
C PRO A 265 -3.57 -1.01 -2.20
N GLN A 266 -4.85 -0.96 -2.56
CA GLN A 266 -5.28 -1.47 -3.86
C GLN A 266 -4.58 -0.74 -4.99
N TRP A 267 -4.02 -1.49 -5.94
CA TRP A 267 -3.41 -0.96 -7.14
C TRP A 267 -4.46 -0.27 -8.00
N LYS A 268 -4.21 0.99 -8.37
CA LYS A 268 -5.10 1.77 -9.19
C LYS A 268 -4.37 2.86 -9.95
N ARG A 269 -4.91 3.29 -11.08
CA ARG A 269 -4.39 4.41 -11.86
C ARG A 269 -5.50 5.03 -12.71
N LYS A 270 -5.57 6.34 -12.77
CA LYS A 270 -6.39 7.01 -13.79
C LYS A 270 -5.78 6.82 -15.17
N THR A 271 -6.63 6.68 -16.16
CA THR A 271 -6.16 6.75 -17.55
C THR A 271 -5.83 8.19 -17.94
N PHE A 272 -4.88 8.34 -18.83
CA PHE A 272 -4.55 9.59 -19.50
C PHE A 272 -4.65 9.37 -21.00
N ASN A 273 -5.44 10.19 -21.70
CA ASN A 273 -5.78 9.96 -23.10
C ASN A 273 -6.35 8.55 -23.39
N GLY A 274 -7.12 8.02 -22.45
CA GLY A 274 -7.69 6.67 -22.53
C GLY A 274 -6.71 5.53 -22.26
N LEU A 275 -5.49 5.82 -21.85
CA LEU A 275 -4.41 4.84 -21.65
C LEU A 275 -3.90 4.82 -20.22
N ALA A 276 -3.54 3.64 -19.76
CA ALA A 276 -2.73 3.40 -18.57
C ALA A 276 -1.83 2.18 -18.79
N GLN A 277 -0.94 1.93 -17.86
CA GLN A 277 0.00 0.80 -17.92
C GLN A 277 0.10 0.14 -16.54
N VAL A 278 0.23 -1.18 -16.54
CA VAL A 278 0.51 -2.00 -15.36
C VAL A 278 1.76 -2.82 -15.62
N ILE A 279 2.66 -2.85 -14.66
CA ILE A 279 3.90 -3.64 -14.74
C ILE A 279 3.74 -4.83 -13.80
N VAL A 280 3.82 -6.03 -14.37
CA VAL A 280 3.76 -7.31 -13.64
C VAL A 280 5.12 -7.97 -13.67
N ARG A 281 5.57 -8.47 -12.51
CA ARG A 281 6.79 -9.26 -12.36
C ARG A 281 6.43 -10.67 -11.91
N THR A 282 7.11 -11.68 -12.45
CA THR A 282 6.96 -13.08 -12.04
C THR A 282 7.52 -13.31 -10.62
N THR A 283 7.11 -14.42 -10.02
CA THR A 283 7.80 -15.02 -8.87
C THR A 283 8.65 -16.19 -9.36
N LYS A 284 9.35 -16.88 -8.42
CA LYS A 284 10.08 -18.12 -8.74
C LYS A 284 9.19 -19.37 -8.87
N GLN A 285 7.88 -19.18 -8.95
CA GLN A 285 6.91 -20.25 -9.12
C GLN A 285 6.32 -20.17 -10.51
N ALA A 286 6.25 -21.31 -11.19
CA ALA A 286 5.53 -21.44 -12.45
C ALA A 286 4.02 -21.48 -12.21
N GLY A 287 3.26 -21.02 -13.20
CA GLY A 287 1.79 -21.06 -13.15
C GLY A 287 1.12 -19.95 -13.95
N GLU A 288 -0.19 -19.93 -13.92
CA GLU A 288 -1.02 -18.91 -14.56
C GLU A 288 -1.11 -17.66 -13.68
N ILE A 289 -0.88 -16.51 -14.28
CA ILE A 289 -1.03 -15.18 -13.66
C ILE A 289 -2.23 -14.52 -14.34
N THR A 290 -3.23 -14.14 -13.56
CA THR A 290 -4.40 -13.43 -14.07
C THR A 290 -4.44 -12.00 -13.53
N LEU A 291 -4.31 -11.02 -14.43
CA LEU A 291 -4.54 -9.60 -14.14
C LEU A 291 -6.01 -9.27 -14.43
N THR A 292 -6.69 -8.66 -13.47
CA THR A 292 -8.05 -8.12 -13.62
C THR A 292 -8.03 -6.61 -13.45
N ALA A 293 -8.64 -5.91 -14.41
CA ALA A 293 -8.84 -4.46 -14.38
C ALA A 293 -10.33 -4.15 -14.24
N THR A 294 -10.68 -3.24 -13.35
CA THR A 294 -12.06 -2.80 -13.08
C THR A 294 -12.17 -1.29 -13.08
N SER A 295 -13.30 -0.76 -13.52
CA SER A 295 -13.65 0.64 -13.42
C SER A 295 -15.15 0.77 -13.22
N GLU A 296 -15.58 1.86 -12.59
CA GLU A 296 -16.99 2.12 -12.34
C GLU A 296 -17.78 2.18 -13.67
N GLY A 297 -18.92 1.50 -13.72
CA GLY A 297 -19.81 1.47 -14.87
C GLY A 297 -19.33 0.62 -16.05
N MET A 298 -18.22 -0.12 -15.92
CA MET A 298 -17.69 -0.99 -16.97
C MET A 298 -17.58 -2.44 -16.51
N ALA A 299 -17.70 -3.37 -17.44
CA ALA A 299 -17.41 -4.76 -17.17
C ALA A 299 -15.91 -4.96 -16.90
N PRO A 300 -15.53 -5.83 -15.94
CA PRO A 300 -14.14 -6.19 -15.72
C PRO A 300 -13.47 -6.73 -16.98
N ALA A 301 -12.19 -6.42 -17.15
CA ALA A 301 -11.35 -7.03 -18.17
C ALA A 301 -10.26 -7.88 -17.50
N THR A 302 -9.94 -9.02 -18.11
CA THR A 302 -8.90 -9.93 -17.63
C THR A 302 -7.87 -10.22 -18.71
N LEU A 303 -6.62 -10.39 -18.29
CA LEU A 303 -5.52 -10.87 -19.11
C LEU A 303 -4.81 -12.00 -18.38
N GLN A 304 -4.57 -13.10 -19.09
CA GLN A 304 -3.83 -14.24 -18.59
C GLN A 304 -2.42 -14.25 -19.15
N LEU A 305 -1.44 -14.42 -18.26
CA LEU A 305 -0.03 -14.65 -18.56
C LEU A 305 0.36 -16.02 -18.00
N GLU A 306 1.33 -16.65 -18.62
CA GLU A 306 1.89 -17.93 -18.18
C GLU A 306 3.33 -17.74 -17.72
N SER A 307 3.62 -18.06 -16.46
CA SER A 307 4.98 -18.10 -15.91
C SER A 307 5.53 -19.55 -15.95
N LYS A 308 6.66 -19.77 -16.59
CA LYS A 308 7.31 -21.09 -16.82
C LYS A 308 8.74 -21.14 -16.31
#